data_ca8c3ef0c41717ea3928382965a78d7b
#
_entry.id   ca8c3ef0c41717ea3928382965a78d7b
#
_cell.length_a   1.000
_cell.length_b   1.000
_cell.length_c   1.000
_cell.angle_alpha   90.00
_cell.angle_beta   90.00
_cell.angle_gamma   90.00
#
_symmetry.space_group_name_H-M   'P 1'
#
loop_
_entity.id
_entity.type
_entity.pdbx_description
1 polymer ?
#
loop_
_entity_poly.entity_id
_entity_poly.type
_entity_poly.pdbx_seq_one_letter_code
_entity_poly.pdbx_strand_id
1 'polypeptide(L)'
;MVTNDSTVNCFCYLASRFHAKIILTMARALGMLRSIQWAMLGSIVLYGILGELTKPLNQGVDPGLSYLFATLGVAIVGIIFVVRRTLVFRAEASLANRPDDSLSLNQWKTGFIATYALCEALGLFGLILQFMGGGLQASVPYYLSGFVLLFFFRAHQPEAQAST
;
A
#
# COMPACT_ATOMS: atom_id res chain seq x y z
N MET A 1 -47.19 8.70 -32.57
CA MET A 1 -46.22 9.11 -31.54
C MET A 1 -45.02 8.17 -31.69
N VAL A 2 -44.05 8.55 -32.55
CA VAL A 2 -42.90 7.69 -32.89
C VAL A 2 -41.80 8.06 -31.89
N THR A 3 -41.62 7.25 -30.87
CA THR A 3 -40.52 7.40 -29.92
C THR A 3 -39.23 6.99 -30.61
N ASN A 4 -38.27 7.89 -30.60
CA ASN A 4 -37.01 7.88 -31.36
C ASN A 4 -36.07 6.82 -30.78
N ASP A 5 -36.18 5.57 -31.25
CA ASP A 5 -35.32 4.42 -30.86
C ASP A 5 -33.81 4.66 -31.05
N SER A 6 -33.45 5.58 -31.94
CA SER A 6 -32.07 5.92 -32.25
C SER A 6 -31.35 6.64 -31.10
N THR A 7 -32.07 7.43 -30.29
CA THR A 7 -31.47 8.18 -29.16
C THR A 7 -31.21 7.25 -27.97
N VAL A 8 -32.06 6.27 -27.72
CA VAL A 8 -31.90 5.28 -26.64
C VAL A 8 -30.71 4.37 -26.90
N ASN A 9 -30.55 3.92 -28.16
CA ASN A 9 -29.40 3.08 -28.57
C ASN A 9 -28.07 3.84 -28.48
N CYS A 10 -28.03 5.12 -28.83
CA CYS A 10 -26.83 5.95 -28.73
C CYS A 10 -26.42 6.16 -27.26
N PHE A 11 -27.37 6.35 -26.36
CA PHE A 11 -27.13 6.55 -24.93
C PHE A 11 -26.62 5.26 -24.26
N CYS A 12 -27.18 4.10 -24.59
CA CYS A 12 -26.69 2.80 -24.12
C CYS A 12 -25.27 2.50 -24.60
N TYR A 13 -24.94 2.84 -25.83
CA TYR A 13 -23.61 2.63 -26.39
C TYR A 13 -22.55 3.54 -25.72
N LEU A 14 -22.88 4.81 -25.49
CA LEU A 14 -22.02 5.74 -24.77
C LEU A 14 -21.81 5.33 -23.31
N ALA A 15 -22.86 4.92 -22.60
CA ALA A 15 -22.79 4.44 -21.23
C ALA A 15 -21.90 3.18 -21.11
N SER A 16 -22.03 2.23 -22.04
CA SER A 16 -21.24 1.01 -22.06
C SER A 16 -19.73 1.29 -22.31
N ARG A 17 -19.40 2.20 -23.22
CA ARG A 17 -18.02 2.63 -23.46
C ARG A 17 -17.40 3.36 -22.25
N PHE A 18 -18.20 4.15 -21.56
CA PHE A 18 -17.77 4.89 -20.36
C PHE A 18 -17.46 3.91 -19.22
N HIS A 19 -18.35 2.95 -18.96
CA HIS A 19 -18.11 1.89 -17.98
C HIS A 19 -16.87 1.05 -18.30
N ALA A 20 -16.70 0.66 -19.55
CA ALA A 20 -15.52 -0.12 -19.96
C ALA A 20 -14.20 0.65 -19.73
N LYS A 21 -14.20 1.96 -19.98
CA LYS A 21 -13.02 2.81 -19.75
C LYS A 21 -12.65 2.92 -18.27
N ILE A 22 -13.65 3.04 -17.37
CA ILE A 22 -13.44 3.12 -15.91
C ILE A 22 -12.87 1.81 -15.39
N ILE A 23 -13.47 0.68 -15.77
CA ILE A 23 -13.01 -0.66 -15.37
C ILE A 23 -11.55 -0.88 -15.82
N LEU A 24 -11.22 -0.47 -17.04
CA LEU A 24 -9.86 -0.61 -17.56
C LEU A 24 -8.84 0.24 -16.80
N THR A 25 -9.23 1.45 -16.41
CA THR A 25 -8.38 2.37 -15.64
C THR A 25 -8.14 1.84 -14.23
N MET A 26 -9.17 1.31 -13.56
CA MET A 26 -9.04 0.67 -12.25
C MET A 26 -8.21 -0.60 -12.31
N ALA A 27 -8.42 -1.45 -13.31
CA ALA A 27 -7.63 -2.67 -13.50
C ALA A 27 -6.13 -2.37 -13.69
N ARG A 28 -5.80 -1.34 -14.47
CA ARG A 28 -4.41 -0.88 -14.65
C ARG A 28 -3.82 -0.34 -13.34
N ALA A 29 -4.58 0.44 -12.57
CA ALA A 29 -4.16 0.96 -11.28
C ALA A 29 -3.85 -0.17 -10.28
N LEU A 30 -4.70 -1.19 -10.22
CA LEU A 30 -4.48 -2.37 -9.39
C LEU A 30 -3.26 -3.18 -9.82
N GLY A 31 -3.06 -3.36 -11.13
CA GLY A 31 -1.86 -4.02 -11.66
C GLY A 31 -0.59 -3.30 -11.24
N MET A 32 -0.56 -1.98 -11.36
CA MET A 32 0.57 -1.15 -10.91
C MET A 32 0.82 -1.27 -9.40
N LEU A 33 -0.22 -1.15 -8.57
CA LEU A 33 -0.09 -1.26 -7.11
C LEU A 33 0.41 -2.65 -6.69
N ARG A 34 -0.05 -3.70 -7.36
CA ARG A 34 0.39 -5.07 -7.10
C ARG A 34 1.86 -5.28 -7.48
N SER A 35 2.31 -4.70 -8.59
CA SER A 35 3.73 -4.73 -8.99
C SER A 35 4.61 -4.01 -7.97
N ILE A 36 4.21 -2.82 -7.50
CA ILE A 36 4.90 -2.07 -6.45
C ILE A 36 4.97 -2.89 -5.16
N GLN A 37 3.85 -3.51 -4.74
CA GLN A 37 3.80 -4.35 -3.55
C GLN A 37 4.82 -5.51 -3.61
N TRP A 38 4.90 -6.22 -4.75
CA TRP A 38 5.86 -7.29 -4.92
C TRP A 38 7.31 -6.81 -4.93
N ALA A 39 7.58 -5.66 -5.55
CA ALA A 39 8.90 -5.05 -5.51
C ALA A 39 9.33 -4.70 -4.07
N MET A 40 8.42 -4.12 -3.28
CA MET A 40 8.69 -3.77 -1.88
C MET A 40 8.84 -5.00 -0.97
N LEU A 41 8.08 -6.07 -1.21
CA LEU A 41 8.29 -7.34 -0.51
C LEU A 41 9.68 -7.93 -0.83
N GLY A 42 10.09 -7.85 -2.10
CA GLY A 42 11.42 -8.27 -2.53
C GLY A 42 12.53 -7.44 -1.89
N SER A 43 12.35 -6.13 -1.73
CA SER A 43 13.34 -5.25 -1.08
C SER A 43 13.53 -5.58 0.40
N ILE A 44 12.46 -5.89 1.15
CA ILE A 44 12.58 -6.29 2.57
C ILE A 44 13.37 -7.59 2.70
N VAL A 45 13.12 -8.58 1.82
CA VAL A 45 13.91 -9.83 1.81
C VAL A 45 15.37 -9.54 1.48
N LEU A 46 15.62 -8.66 0.50
CA LEU A 46 16.97 -8.25 0.14
C LEU A 46 17.70 -7.56 1.30
N TYR A 47 17.02 -6.71 2.07
CA TYR A 47 17.58 -6.07 3.27
C TYR A 47 18.01 -7.10 4.31
N GLY A 48 17.22 -8.14 4.55
CA GLY A 48 17.59 -9.24 5.44
C GLY A 48 18.86 -9.97 4.96
N ILE A 49 18.95 -10.26 3.66
CA ILE A 49 20.13 -10.91 3.06
C ILE A 49 21.35 -10.02 3.15
N LEU A 50 21.23 -8.74 2.78
CA LEU A 50 22.36 -7.78 2.83
C LEU A 50 22.87 -7.59 4.26
N GLY A 51 21.96 -7.50 5.22
CA GLY A 51 22.34 -7.39 6.62
C GLY A 51 23.11 -8.61 7.12
N GLU A 52 22.77 -9.82 6.67
CA GLU A 52 23.52 -11.04 7.01
C GLU A 52 24.90 -11.12 6.32
N LEU A 53 24.99 -10.67 5.08
CA LEU A 53 26.24 -10.69 4.33
C LEU A 53 27.26 -9.67 4.86
N THR A 54 26.80 -8.56 5.39
CA THR A 54 27.65 -7.44 5.85
C THR A 54 27.92 -7.46 7.34
N LYS A 55 27.74 -8.60 8.03
CA LYS A 55 27.89 -8.74 9.51
C LYS A 55 28.96 -7.81 10.07
N PRO A 56 28.62 -6.69 10.73
CA PRO A 56 29.59 -5.92 11.47
C PRO A 56 30.05 -6.76 12.68
N LEU A 57 31.31 -6.57 13.06
CA LEU A 57 31.84 -7.11 14.30
C LEU A 57 30.83 -6.85 15.44
N ASN A 58 30.45 -7.90 16.17
CA ASN A 58 29.49 -7.94 17.28
C ASN A 58 29.79 -6.89 18.36
N GLN A 59 29.57 -5.63 18.06
CA GLN A 59 29.53 -4.55 19.04
C GLN A 59 28.03 -4.38 19.34
N GLY A 60 27.60 -4.80 20.53
CA GLY A 60 26.20 -4.72 20.93
C GLY A 60 25.63 -3.31 20.70
N VAL A 61 24.41 -3.21 20.21
CA VAL A 61 23.71 -1.92 20.02
C VAL A 61 23.48 -1.28 21.39
N ASP A 62 23.74 0.02 21.49
CA ASP A 62 23.38 0.80 22.66
C ASP A 62 21.88 0.62 22.97
N PRO A 63 21.51 0.23 24.21
CA PRO A 63 20.12 0.07 24.62
C PRO A 63 19.25 1.31 24.32
N GLY A 64 19.80 2.52 24.49
CA GLY A 64 19.08 3.76 24.21
C GLY A 64 18.65 3.88 22.74
N LEU A 65 19.54 3.48 21.84
CA LEU A 65 19.26 3.48 20.40
C LEU A 65 18.21 2.44 20.02
N SER A 66 18.25 1.25 20.62
CA SER A 66 17.25 0.20 20.43
C SER A 66 15.85 0.67 20.84
N TYR A 67 15.71 1.36 21.96
CA TYR A 67 14.44 1.95 22.38
C TYR A 67 13.95 3.04 21.44
N LEU A 68 14.85 3.88 20.91
CA LEU A 68 14.49 4.91 19.94
C LEU A 68 13.91 4.30 18.67
N PHE A 69 14.55 3.27 18.11
CA PHE A 69 14.03 2.59 16.91
C PHE A 69 12.72 1.87 17.19
N ALA A 70 12.56 1.27 18.38
CA ALA A 70 11.29 0.65 18.78
C ALA A 70 10.15 1.68 18.84
N THR A 71 10.40 2.84 19.43
CA THR A 71 9.41 3.93 19.52
C THR A 71 9.05 4.46 18.13
N LEU A 72 10.04 4.68 17.26
CA LEU A 72 9.82 5.10 15.88
C LEU A 72 9.02 4.05 15.09
N GLY A 73 9.33 2.77 15.28
CA GLY A 73 8.59 1.67 14.64
C GLY A 73 7.12 1.67 15.03
N VAL A 74 6.81 1.81 16.32
CA VAL A 74 5.44 1.92 16.82
C VAL A 74 4.74 3.17 16.25
N ALA A 75 5.45 4.31 16.19
CA ALA A 75 4.91 5.53 15.60
C ALA A 75 4.56 5.35 14.12
N ILE A 76 5.43 4.70 13.33
CA ILE A 76 5.16 4.41 11.91
C ILE A 76 3.94 3.52 11.75
N VAL A 77 3.80 2.47 12.56
CA VAL A 77 2.60 1.63 12.53
C VAL A 77 1.35 2.46 12.82
N GLY A 78 1.38 3.35 13.81
CA GLY A 78 0.28 4.29 14.08
C GLY A 78 -0.04 5.19 12.87
N ILE A 79 0.98 5.74 12.22
CA ILE A 79 0.83 6.56 11.01
C ILE A 79 0.19 5.76 9.87
N ILE A 80 0.59 4.49 9.68
CA ILE A 80 -0.02 3.61 8.67
C ILE A 80 -1.53 3.49 8.88
N PHE A 81 -1.98 3.26 10.13
CA PHE A 81 -3.41 3.19 10.43
C PHE A 81 -4.15 4.51 10.16
N VAL A 82 -3.53 5.65 10.52
CA VAL A 82 -4.11 6.97 10.26
C VAL A 82 -4.22 7.23 8.75
N VAL A 83 -3.15 6.99 7.98
CA VAL A 83 -3.13 7.16 6.52
C VAL A 83 -4.19 6.28 5.87
N ARG A 84 -4.32 5.02 6.27
CA ARG A 84 -5.36 4.14 5.73
C ARG A 84 -6.76 4.64 6.06
N ARG A 85 -6.99 5.04 7.30
CA ARG A 85 -8.31 5.54 7.71
C ARG A 85 -8.69 6.81 6.99
N THR A 86 -7.76 7.72 6.77
CA THR A 86 -8.05 9.05 6.18
C THR A 86 -8.04 9.04 4.67
N LEU A 87 -7.10 8.36 4.02
CA LEU A 87 -6.94 8.39 2.57
C LEU A 87 -7.63 7.21 1.89
N VAL A 88 -7.45 5.97 2.41
CA VAL A 88 -7.97 4.79 1.73
C VAL A 88 -9.46 4.63 1.97
N PHE A 89 -9.91 4.56 3.21
CA PHE A 89 -11.33 4.33 3.51
C PHE A 89 -12.25 5.46 3.03
N ARG A 90 -11.80 6.72 3.15
CA ARG A 90 -12.59 7.86 2.62
C ARG A 90 -12.68 7.82 1.10
N ALA A 91 -11.57 7.50 0.43
CA ALA A 91 -11.55 7.40 -1.02
C ALA A 91 -12.40 6.21 -1.51
N GLU A 92 -12.37 5.06 -0.84
CA GLU A 92 -13.22 3.90 -1.13
C GLU A 92 -14.71 4.24 -1.00
N ALA A 93 -15.09 4.92 0.08
CA ALA A 93 -16.48 5.37 0.28
C ALA A 93 -16.92 6.38 -0.80
N SER A 94 -16.04 7.27 -1.23
CA SER A 94 -16.33 8.23 -2.30
C SER A 94 -16.44 7.53 -3.66
N LEU A 95 -15.54 6.60 -3.98
CA LEU A 95 -15.55 5.83 -5.22
C LEU A 95 -16.74 4.87 -5.32
N ALA A 96 -17.24 4.34 -4.19
CA ALA A 96 -18.47 3.55 -4.17
C ALA A 96 -19.68 4.37 -4.62
N ASN A 97 -19.74 5.66 -4.26
CA ASN A 97 -20.84 6.57 -4.63
C ASN A 97 -20.63 7.24 -6.00
N ARG A 98 -19.37 7.51 -6.39
CA ARG A 98 -19.01 8.19 -7.64
C ARG A 98 -17.76 7.55 -8.24
N PRO A 99 -17.92 6.48 -9.04
CA PRO A 99 -16.79 5.74 -9.61
C PRO A 99 -15.95 6.57 -10.62
N ASP A 100 -16.49 7.68 -11.11
CA ASP A 100 -15.83 8.59 -12.07
C ASP A 100 -14.96 9.67 -11.43
N ASP A 101 -14.93 9.77 -10.10
CA ASP A 101 -14.17 10.80 -9.42
C ASP A 101 -12.66 10.49 -9.48
N SER A 102 -11.99 11.17 -10.42
CA SER A 102 -10.54 11.05 -10.61
C SER A 102 -9.73 11.48 -9.38
N LEU A 103 -10.26 12.41 -8.57
CA LEU A 103 -9.62 12.90 -7.37
C LEU A 103 -9.59 11.79 -6.30
N SER A 104 -10.72 11.15 -6.05
CA SER A 104 -10.85 10.03 -5.12
C SER A 104 -10.00 8.83 -5.55
N LEU A 105 -9.92 8.54 -6.86
CA LEU A 105 -9.06 7.49 -7.38
C LEU A 105 -7.58 7.79 -7.14
N ASN A 106 -7.18 9.06 -7.29
CA ASN A 106 -5.80 9.46 -7.03
C ASN A 106 -5.46 9.41 -5.53
N GLN A 107 -6.37 9.85 -4.66
CA GLN A 107 -6.22 9.72 -3.21
C GLN A 107 -6.10 8.26 -2.76
N TRP A 108 -6.90 7.38 -3.33
CA TRP A 108 -6.86 5.95 -3.08
C TRP A 108 -5.49 5.34 -3.44
N LYS A 109 -4.98 5.63 -4.64
CA LYS A 109 -3.64 5.19 -5.08
C LYS A 109 -2.54 5.73 -4.16
N THR A 110 -2.58 7.02 -3.85
CA THR A 110 -1.60 7.68 -2.98
C THR A 110 -1.61 7.06 -1.58
N GLY A 111 -2.79 6.75 -1.04
CA GLY A 111 -2.93 6.09 0.25
C GLY A 111 -2.26 4.71 0.30
N PHE A 112 -2.40 3.90 -0.76
CA PHE A 112 -1.72 2.61 -0.84
C PHE A 112 -0.20 2.75 -1.01
N ILE A 113 0.26 3.65 -1.89
CA ILE A 113 1.69 3.90 -2.09
C ILE A 113 2.34 4.38 -0.80
N ALA A 114 1.70 5.33 -0.09
CA ALA A 114 2.19 5.81 1.20
C ALA A 114 2.23 4.69 2.25
N THR A 115 1.22 3.83 2.30
CA THR A 115 1.21 2.66 3.19
C THR A 115 2.37 1.73 2.89
N TYR A 116 2.63 1.42 1.62
CA TYR A 116 3.73 0.54 1.22
C TYR A 116 5.10 1.13 1.54
N ALA A 117 5.29 2.44 1.29
CA ALA A 117 6.52 3.13 1.64
C ALA A 117 6.79 3.13 3.16
N LEU A 118 5.76 3.29 3.98
CA LEU A 118 5.89 3.22 5.44
C LEU A 118 6.21 1.80 5.92
N CYS A 119 5.65 0.77 5.29
CA CYS A 119 5.99 -0.62 5.60
C CYS A 119 7.45 -0.94 5.22
N GLU A 120 7.93 -0.40 4.09
CA GLU A 120 9.33 -0.56 3.67
C GLU A 120 10.28 0.16 4.63
N ALA A 121 9.89 1.35 5.14
CA ALA A 121 10.69 2.09 6.14
C ALA A 121 10.91 1.25 7.42
N LEU A 122 9.96 0.42 7.83
CA LEU A 122 10.15 -0.53 8.93
C LEU A 122 11.24 -1.57 8.58
N GLY A 123 11.26 -2.08 7.36
CA GLY A 123 12.32 -2.97 6.88
C GLY A 123 13.70 -2.30 6.89
N LEU A 124 13.77 -1.03 6.47
CA LEU A 124 15.01 -0.24 6.54
C LEU A 124 15.51 -0.05 7.98
N PHE A 125 14.62 0.12 8.96
CA PHE A 125 15.03 0.19 10.35
C PHE A 125 15.67 -1.12 10.82
N GLY A 126 15.14 -2.27 10.39
CA GLY A 126 15.77 -3.56 10.64
C GLY A 126 17.19 -3.62 10.07
N LEU A 127 17.39 -3.14 8.84
CA LEU A 127 18.70 -3.09 8.19
C LEU A 127 19.68 -2.16 8.93
N ILE A 128 19.24 -0.96 9.32
CA ILE A 128 20.06 -0.01 10.07
C ILE A 128 20.50 -0.61 11.40
N LEU A 129 19.58 -1.22 12.16
CA LEU A 129 19.91 -1.89 13.42
C LEU A 129 20.94 -3.00 13.24
N GLN A 130 20.83 -3.75 12.14
CA GLN A 130 21.77 -4.82 11.83
C GLN A 130 23.17 -4.27 11.50
N PHE A 131 23.27 -3.17 10.76
CA PHE A 131 24.53 -2.47 10.50
C PHE A 131 25.16 -1.86 11.76
N MET A 132 24.34 -1.46 12.73
CA MET A 132 24.81 -0.93 14.01
C MET A 132 25.23 -2.03 15.00
N GLY A 133 25.28 -3.27 14.59
CA GLY A 133 25.72 -4.40 15.41
C GLY A 133 24.63 -5.10 16.22
N GLY A 134 23.33 -4.79 15.98
CA GLY A 134 22.21 -5.37 16.69
C GLY A 134 21.94 -6.85 16.36
N GLY A 135 22.63 -7.40 15.39
CA GLY A 135 22.44 -8.76 14.94
C GLY A 135 21.03 -9.04 14.38
N LEU A 136 20.84 -10.23 13.81
CA LEU A 136 19.58 -10.63 13.19
C LEU A 136 18.42 -10.64 14.19
N GLN A 137 18.68 -11.07 15.42
CA GLN A 137 17.62 -11.21 16.46
C GLN A 137 16.94 -9.88 16.81
N ALA A 138 17.68 -8.78 16.84
CA ALA A 138 17.14 -7.44 17.09
C ALA A 138 16.41 -6.88 15.85
N SER A 139 16.79 -7.28 14.64
CA SER A 139 16.29 -6.75 13.37
C SER A 139 15.06 -7.50 12.84
N VAL A 140 14.92 -8.80 13.16
CA VAL A 140 13.79 -9.65 12.73
C VAL A 140 12.42 -9.05 13.02
N PRO A 141 12.13 -8.45 14.21
CA PRO A 141 10.81 -7.87 14.46
C PRO A 141 10.44 -6.78 13.46
N TYR A 142 11.39 -6.00 12.98
CA TYR A 142 11.17 -4.92 12.02
C TYR A 142 10.92 -5.47 10.60
N TYR A 143 11.72 -6.44 10.15
CA TYR A 143 11.50 -7.12 8.86
C TYR A 143 10.15 -7.82 8.84
N LEU A 144 9.84 -8.57 9.92
CA LEU A 144 8.59 -9.30 10.01
C LEU A 144 7.39 -8.36 10.06
N SER A 145 7.45 -7.26 10.82
CA SER A 145 6.36 -6.28 10.88
C SER A 145 6.12 -5.61 9.53
N GLY A 146 7.17 -5.16 8.84
CA GLY A 146 7.08 -4.59 7.50
C GLY A 146 6.49 -5.59 6.49
N PHE A 147 6.96 -6.83 6.51
CA PHE A 147 6.48 -7.90 5.63
C PHE A 147 5.00 -8.24 5.88
N VAL A 148 4.61 -8.46 7.13
CA VAL A 148 3.23 -8.78 7.52
C VAL A 148 2.28 -7.66 7.16
N LEU A 149 2.65 -6.40 7.46
CA LEU A 149 1.83 -5.24 7.11
C LEU A 149 1.65 -5.09 5.59
N LEU A 150 2.73 -5.26 4.80
CA LEU A 150 2.66 -5.25 3.34
C LEU A 150 1.76 -6.36 2.79
N PHE A 151 1.82 -7.55 3.39
CA PHE A 151 0.98 -8.67 2.96
C PHE A 151 -0.49 -8.45 3.33
N PHE A 152 -0.75 -7.94 4.54
CA PHE A 152 -2.11 -7.72 5.05
C PHE A 152 -2.81 -6.57 4.32
N PHE A 153 -2.05 -5.54 3.93
CA PHE A 153 -2.59 -4.35 3.27
C PHE A 153 -2.56 -4.43 1.74
N ARG A 154 -2.86 -5.61 1.22
CA ARG A 154 -2.99 -5.82 -0.22
C ARG A 154 -4.08 -4.94 -0.82
N ALA A 155 -3.77 -4.30 -1.96
CA ALA A 155 -4.76 -3.56 -2.72
C ALA A 155 -5.86 -4.49 -3.26
N HIS A 156 -7.11 -4.15 -2.98
CA HIS A 156 -8.30 -4.83 -3.49
C HIS A 156 -9.18 -3.82 -4.24
N GLN A 157 -10.06 -4.33 -5.09
CA GLN A 157 -11.03 -3.45 -5.76
C GLN A 157 -12.03 -2.95 -4.72
N PRO A 158 -12.35 -1.63 -4.70
CA PRO A 158 -13.50 -1.15 -3.95
C PRO A 158 -14.74 -1.88 -4.49
N GLU A 159 -15.45 -2.56 -3.61
CA GLU A 159 -16.70 -3.21 -3.98
C GLU A 159 -17.69 -2.10 -4.35
N ALA A 160 -18.06 -2.03 -5.63
CA ALA A 160 -19.22 -1.26 -6.03
C ALA A 160 -20.41 -1.90 -5.28
N GLN A 161 -20.98 -1.17 -4.31
CA GLN A 161 -22.22 -1.61 -3.68
C GLN A 161 -23.24 -1.80 -4.80
N ALA A 162 -23.50 -3.06 -5.13
CA ALA A 162 -24.61 -3.40 -5.99
C ALA A 162 -25.85 -2.83 -5.28
N SER A 163 -26.36 -1.74 -5.84
CA SER A 163 -27.62 -1.16 -5.38
C SER A 163 -28.71 -2.21 -5.58
N THR A 164 -29.07 -2.88 -4.49
CA THR A 164 -30.31 -3.66 -4.37
C THR A 164 -31.50 -2.73 -4.41
#